data_40746e066cadf4cbc8f8f7cb64c51bb7
#
_entry.id   40746e066cadf4cbc8f8f7cb64c51bb7
#
_cell.length_a   1.000
_cell.length_b   1.000
_cell.length_c   1.000
_cell.angle_alpha   90.00
_cell.angle_beta   90.00
_cell.angle_gamma   90.00
#
_symmetry.space_group_name_H-M   'P 1'
#
loop_
_entity.id
_entity.type
_entity.pdbx_description
1 polymer ?
#
loop_
_entity_poly.entity_id
_entity_poly.type
_entity_poly.pdbx_seq_one_letter_code
_entity_poly.pdbx_strand_id
1 'polypeptide(L)'
;ADIGNPKKFNKELEKKYNIQLNDLLSVRSFLDHNRIFEMPNIKNFDLDKITTKSTSAFCTNDTNKIFEPIIFKLSLIEHFQKWKPFISKYGLILLELHTINPKKCSLNIGKTLATAYDATHGFSNQYIIEYEDFIDSATIAGLKNNQAFEYNFPNDKLTTVSINLFSL
;
A
#
# COMPACT_ATOMS: atom_id res chain seq x y z
N ALA A 1 -1.84 -0.38 17.29
CA ALA A 1 -3.09 -0.16 16.56
C ALA A 1 -3.08 -1.02 15.30
N ASP A 2 -4.21 -1.62 14.98
CA ASP A 2 -4.38 -2.39 13.74
C ASP A 2 -4.81 -1.43 12.63
N ILE A 3 -3.93 -1.19 11.66
CA ILE A 3 -4.22 -0.31 10.53
C ILE A 3 -5.27 -0.89 9.57
N GLY A 4 -5.53 -2.19 9.61
CA GLY A 4 -6.60 -2.82 8.84
C GLY A 4 -8.00 -2.41 9.30
N ASN A 5 -8.13 -1.85 10.51
CA ASN A 5 -9.42 -1.48 11.08
C ASN A 5 -9.46 -0.02 11.61
N PRO A 6 -9.48 0.98 10.70
CA PRO A 6 -9.47 2.39 11.08
C PRO A 6 -10.69 2.79 11.94
N LYS A 7 -11.85 2.16 11.71
CA LYS A 7 -13.07 2.42 12.50
C LYS A 7 -12.89 2.05 13.97
N LYS A 8 -12.28 0.89 14.25
CA LYS A 8 -11.97 0.46 15.63
C LYS A 8 -10.95 1.41 16.24
N PHE A 9 -9.91 1.75 15.49
CA PHE A 9 -8.87 2.67 15.96
C PHE A 9 -9.42 4.05 16.29
N ASN A 10 -10.31 4.60 15.45
CA ASN A 10 -10.96 5.87 15.71
C ASN A 10 -11.75 5.85 17.02
N LYS A 11 -12.53 4.79 17.27
CA LYS A 11 -13.28 4.62 18.53
C LYS A 11 -12.37 4.54 19.77
N GLU A 12 -11.23 3.89 19.64
CA GLU A 12 -10.24 3.80 20.73
C GLU A 12 -9.63 5.16 21.05
N LEU A 13 -9.29 5.96 20.03
CA LEU A 13 -8.80 7.33 20.18
C LEU A 13 -9.84 8.24 20.82
N GLU A 14 -11.08 8.19 20.34
CA GLU A 14 -12.18 8.98 20.88
C GLU A 14 -12.43 8.63 22.37
N LYS A 15 -12.51 7.33 22.69
CA LYS A 15 -12.72 6.88 24.07
C LYS A 15 -11.60 7.28 25.03
N LYS A 16 -10.33 7.21 24.56
CA LYS A 16 -9.16 7.40 25.44
C LYS A 16 -8.71 8.86 25.53
N TYR A 17 -8.84 9.60 24.43
CA TYR A 17 -8.26 10.93 24.30
C TYR A 17 -9.26 12.01 23.88
N ASN A 18 -10.51 11.65 23.58
CA ASN A 18 -11.53 12.53 23.00
C ASN A 18 -11.07 13.21 21.70
N ILE A 19 -10.35 12.46 20.85
CA ILE A 19 -9.81 12.89 19.57
C ILE A 19 -10.27 11.89 18.50
N GLN A 20 -10.58 12.38 17.30
CA GLN A 20 -10.91 11.55 16.15
C GLN A 20 -9.75 11.51 15.15
N LEU A 21 -9.68 10.46 14.33
CA LEU A 21 -8.63 10.32 13.30
C LEU A 21 -8.64 11.49 12.31
N ASN A 22 -9.81 12.01 11.96
CA ASN A 22 -9.97 13.14 11.06
C ASN A 22 -9.61 14.51 11.68
N ASP A 23 -9.26 14.56 12.97
CA ASP A 23 -8.66 15.73 13.60
C ASP A 23 -7.13 15.76 13.45
N LEU A 24 -6.53 14.66 12.99
CA LEU A 24 -5.09 14.43 13.00
C LEU A 24 -4.51 14.33 11.58
N LEU A 25 -3.26 14.72 11.42
CA LEU A 25 -2.45 14.26 10.31
C LEU A 25 -2.09 12.79 10.56
N SER A 26 -2.51 11.90 9.66
CA SER A 26 -2.12 10.50 9.71
C SER A 26 -0.75 10.31 9.05
N VAL A 27 0.19 9.71 9.80
CA VAL A 27 1.52 9.37 9.28
C VAL A 27 1.76 7.88 9.50
N ARG A 28 2.07 7.16 8.45
CA ARG A 28 2.38 5.73 8.50
C ARG A 28 3.72 5.47 7.84
N SER A 29 4.52 4.63 8.48
CA SER A 29 5.86 4.26 8.01
C SER A 29 5.95 2.74 7.94
N PHE A 30 6.07 2.20 6.75
CA PHE A 30 6.26 0.78 6.47
C PHE A 30 5.17 -0.13 7.08
N LEU A 31 3.92 0.33 7.05
CA LEU A 31 2.81 -0.38 7.67
C LEU A 31 1.82 -0.97 6.66
N ASP A 32 1.65 -0.32 5.51
CA ASP A 32 0.59 -0.70 4.58
C ASP A 32 0.88 -2.02 3.86
N HIS A 33 2.14 -2.31 3.55
CA HIS A 33 2.55 -3.62 3.02
C HIS A 33 2.52 -4.74 4.07
N ASN A 34 2.59 -4.39 5.36
CA ASN A 34 2.62 -5.35 6.48
C ASN A 34 1.25 -5.47 7.18
N ARG A 35 0.18 -5.03 6.52
CA ARG A 35 -1.18 -5.19 7.02
C ARG A 35 -1.61 -6.65 7.01
N ILE A 36 -2.55 -7.02 7.86
CA ILE A 36 -3.20 -8.32 7.77
C ILE A 36 -3.93 -8.40 6.42
N PHE A 37 -3.65 -9.45 5.65
CA PHE A 37 -4.29 -9.66 4.37
C PHE A 37 -5.76 -9.99 4.57
N GLU A 38 -6.61 -9.27 3.84
CA GLU A 38 -8.03 -9.59 3.71
C GLU A 38 -8.34 -9.82 2.23
N MET A 39 -9.02 -10.93 1.94
CA MET A 39 -9.44 -11.23 0.57
C MET A 39 -10.40 -10.12 0.10
N PRO A 40 -10.11 -9.43 -1.00
CA PRO A 40 -10.98 -8.37 -1.49
C PRO A 40 -12.30 -8.93 -2.00
N ASN A 41 -13.37 -8.16 -1.86
CA ASN A 41 -14.63 -8.50 -2.50
C ASN A 41 -14.58 -8.11 -3.99
N ILE A 42 -14.16 -9.05 -4.81
CA ILE A 42 -13.95 -8.84 -6.26
C ILE A 42 -15.19 -8.26 -6.95
N LYS A 43 -16.40 -8.56 -6.45
CA LYS A 43 -17.66 -8.05 -7.02
C LYS A 43 -17.82 -6.53 -6.92
N ASN A 44 -17.04 -5.88 -6.05
CA ASN A 44 -17.07 -4.43 -5.89
C ASN A 44 -16.24 -3.69 -6.95
N PHE A 45 -15.55 -4.43 -7.83
CA PHE A 45 -14.61 -3.87 -8.78
C PHE A 45 -15.00 -4.17 -10.23
N ASP A 46 -14.80 -3.20 -11.09
CA ASP A 46 -14.85 -3.36 -12.54
C ASP A 46 -13.45 -3.82 -13.02
N LEU A 47 -13.28 -5.13 -13.14
CA LEU A 47 -11.99 -5.73 -13.50
C LEU A 47 -11.50 -5.35 -14.90
N ASP A 48 -12.39 -4.91 -15.79
CA ASP A 48 -12.02 -4.45 -17.13
C ASP A 48 -11.27 -3.10 -17.06
N LYS A 49 -11.43 -2.38 -15.96
CA LYS A 49 -10.81 -1.06 -15.74
C LYS A 49 -9.62 -1.07 -14.79
N ILE A 50 -9.43 -2.15 -14.03
CA ILE A 50 -8.36 -2.26 -13.06
C ILE A 50 -7.33 -3.26 -13.55
N THR A 51 -6.16 -2.76 -13.91
CA THR A 51 -5.04 -3.58 -14.36
C THR A 51 -3.90 -3.52 -13.34
N THR A 52 -3.01 -4.50 -13.39
CA THR A 52 -1.76 -4.49 -12.65
C THR A 52 -0.59 -4.69 -13.61
N LYS A 53 0.52 -4.03 -13.32
CA LYS A 53 1.79 -4.24 -14.01
C LYS A 53 2.69 -5.20 -13.24
N SER A 54 2.27 -5.59 -12.03
CA SER A 54 3.04 -6.48 -11.19
C SER A 54 3.09 -7.88 -11.79
N THR A 55 4.28 -8.48 -11.71
CA THR A 55 4.54 -9.87 -12.06
C THR A 55 5.02 -10.66 -10.85
N SER A 56 4.97 -10.05 -9.67
CA SER A 56 5.37 -10.68 -8.41
C SER A 56 4.40 -11.79 -8.01
N ALA A 57 4.89 -12.83 -7.38
CA ALA A 57 4.07 -13.88 -6.78
C ALA A 57 3.95 -13.64 -5.27
N PHE A 58 2.74 -13.78 -4.75
CA PHE A 58 2.45 -13.62 -3.34
C PHE A 58 1.87 -14.90 -2.77
N CYS A 59 2.28 -15.24 -1.55
CA CYS A 59 1.80 -16.41 -0.83
C CYS A 59 1.30 -15.98 0.56
N THR A 60 0.16 -16.49 1.00
CA THR A 60 -0.32 -16.30 2.37
C THR A 60 0.01 -17.53 3.21
N ASN A 61 0.52 -17.31 4.44
CA ASN A 61 0.98 -18.38 5.33
C ASN A 61 -0.13 -19.36 5.73
N ASP A 62 -1.34 -18.86 5.89
CA ASP A 62 -2.48 -19.64 6.39
C ASP A 62 -3.06 -20.61 5.35
N THR A 63 -2.85 -20.34 4.07
CA THR A 63 -3.45 -21.15 2.99
C THR A 63 -2.43 -21.84 2.08
N ASN A 64 -1.15 -21.48 2.14
CA ASN A 64 -0.11 -21.88 1.17
C ASN A 64 -0.52 -21.63 -0.30
N LYS A 65 -1.44 -20.70 -0.54
CA LYS A 65 -1.91 -20.37 -1.87
C LYS A 65 -1.11 -19.20 -2.44
N ILE A 66 -0.76 -19.35 -3.70
CA ILE A 66 -0.22 -18.26 -4.51
C ILE A 66 -1.40 -17.49 -5.08
N PHE A 67 -1.37 -16.17 -4.95
CA PHE A 67 -2.39 -15.28 -5.48
C PHE A 67 -1.83 -14.45 -6.62
N GLU A 68 -2.68 -14.17 -7.59
CA GLU A 68 -2.39 -13.24 -8.67
C GLU A 68 -2.17 -11.81 -8.11
N PRO A 69 -1.22 -11.05 -8.66
CA PRO A 69 -0.92 -9.69 -8.20
C PRO A 69 -2.13 -8.78 -8.13
N ILE A 70 -3.09 -8.95 -9.04
CA ILE A 70 -4.33 -8.16 -9.05
C ILE A 70 -5.09 -8.27 -7.72
N ILE A 71 -5.10 -9.43 -7.08
CA ILE A 71 -5.78 -9.65 -5.81
C ILE A 71 -5.20 -8.75 -4.71
N PHE A 72 -3.88 -8.58 -4.68
CA PHE A 72 -3.22 -7.70 -3.70
C PHE A 72 -3.46 -6.22 -4.00
N LYS A 73 -3.51 -5.85 -5.28
CA LYS A 73 -3.91 -4.50 -5.69
C LYS A 73 -5.33 -4.19 -5.25
N LEU A 74 -6.28 -5.08 -5.48
CA LEU A 74 -7.68 -4.91 -5.03
C LEU A 74 -7.78 -4.84 -3.50
N SER A 75 -7.05 -5.69 -2.77
CA SER A 75 -6.97 -5.63 -1.30
C SER A 75 -6.42 -4.29 -0.81
N LEU A 76 -5.42 -3.72 -1.48
CA LEU A 76 -4.87 -2.40 -1.14
C LEU A 76 -5.86 -1.28 -1.43
N ILE A 77 -6.59 -1.35 -2.55
CA ILE A 77 -7.66 -0.39 -2.87
C ILE A 77 -8.73 -0.40 -1.77
N GLU A 78 -9.22 -1.57 -1.36
CA GLU A 78 -10.19 -1.67 -0.25
C GLU A 78 -9.63 -1.15 1.06
N HIS A 79 -8.35 -1.40 1.33
CA HIS A 79 -7.68 -0.86 2.52
C HIS A 79 -7.69 0.68 2.50
N PHE A 80 -7.34 1.31 1.40
CA PHE A 80 -7.41 2.77 1.27
C PHE A 80 -8.84 3.31 1.34
N GLN A 81 -9.81 2.60 0.76
CA GLN A 81 -11.23 2.96 0.87
C GLN A 81 -11.73 2.91 2.33
N LYS A 82 -11.27 1.94 3.14
CA LYS A 82 -11.58 1.89 4.59
C LYS A 82 -11.01 3.10 5.34
N TRP A 83 -9.84 3.61 4.92
CA TRP A 83 -9.20 4.78 5.53
C TRP A 83 -9.78 6.11 5.08
N LYS A 84 -10.32 6.18 3.87
CA LYS A 84 -10.81 7.42 3.26
C LYS A 84 -11.70 8.27 4.18
N PRO A 85 -12.70 7.73 4.91
CA PRO A 85 -13.54 8.51 5.83
C PRO A 85 -12.81 9.10 7.03
N PHE A 86 -11.59 8.65 7.29
CA PHE A 86 -10.79 9.03 8.47
C PHE A 86 -9.58 9.90 8.12
N ILE A 87 -9.41 10.25 6.85
CA ILE A 87 -8.35 11.16 6.41
C ILE A 87 -8.81 12.59 6.67
N SER A 88 -8.00 13.33 7.42
CA SER A 88 -8.27 14.72 7.76
C SER A 88 -7.96 15.68 6.61
N LYS A 89 -8.30 16.95 6.79
CA LYS A 89 -7.86 18.04 5.89
C LYS A 89 -6.34 18.20 5.79
N TYR A 90 -5.60 17.63 6.74
CA TYR A 90 -4.13 17.63 6.74
C TYR A 90 -3.54 16.52 5.89
N GLY A 91 -4.35 15.52 5.52
CA GLY A 91 -3.97 14.41 4.64
C GLY A 91 -3.43 13.18 5.37
N LEU A 92 -2.84 12.32 4.56
CA LEU A 92 -2.25 11.04 4.96
C LEU A 92 -0.84 10.96 4.36
N ILE A 93 0.17 10.92 5.21
CA ILE A 93 1.57 10.68 4.78
C ILE A 93 1.87 9.18 4.87
N LEU A 94 2.32 8.61 3.76
CA LEU A 94 2.78 7.23 3.67
C LEU A 94 4.25 7.20 3.28
N LEU A 95 5.07 6.62 4.14
CA LEU A 95 6.43 6.16 3.82
C LEU A 95 6.35 4.66 3.62
N GLU A 96 6.58 4.19 2.37
CA GLU A 96 6.31 2.80 2.03
C GLU A 96 7.41 2.17 1.17
N LEU A 97 7.51 0.83 1.26
CA LEU A 97 8.39 0.00 0.46
C LEU A 97 7.68 -0.44 -0.83
N HIS A 98 8.47 -0.54 -1.90
CA HIS A 98 8.00 -1.02 -3.19
C HIS A 98 8.93 -2.08 -3.75
N THR A 99 8.35 -3.09 -4.39
CA THR A 99 9.11 -4.00 -5.25
C THR A 99 9.36 -3.34 -6.61
N ILE A 100 10.27 -3.91 -7.36
CA ILE A 100 10.50 -3.53 -8.76
C ILE A 100 10.29 -4.73 -9.66
N ASN A 101 9.81 -4.48 -10.85
CA ASN A 101 9.61 -5.51 -11.88
C ASN A 101 10.87 -6.36 -12.05
N PRO A 102 10.77 -7.70 -12.16
CA PRO A 102 11.93 -8.61 -12.27
C PRO A 102 12.92 -8.25 -13.37
N LYS A 103 12.46 -7.70 -14.50
CA LYS A 103 13.34 -7.22 -15.57
C LYS A 103 14.17 -6.03 -15.12
N LYS A 104 13.56 -5.04 -14.43
CA LYS A 104 14.29 -3.91 -13.85
C LYS A 104 15.27 -4.40 -12.77
N CYS A 105 14.84 -5.37 -11.97
CA CYS A 105 15.63 -5.99 -10.92
C CYS A 105 16.91 -6.61 -11.49
N SER A 106 16.80 -7.44 -12.52
CA SER A 106 17.94 -8.13 -13.14
C SER A 106 19.00 -7.16 -13.73
N LEU A 107 18.56 -6.01 -14.23
CA LEU A 107 19.44 -4.96 -14.78
C LEU A 107 20.13 -4.11 -13.70
N ASN A 108 19.69 -4.20 -12.46
CA ASN A 108 20.13 -3.36 -11.35
C ASN A 108 20.60 -4.17 -10.13
N ILE A 109 20.95 -5.43 -10.32
CA ILE A 109 21.52 -6.28 -9.27
C ILE A 109 22.74 -5.58 -8.64
N GLY A 110 22.72 -5.49 -7.31
CA GLY A 110 23.77 -4.81 -6.54
C GLY A 110 23.70 -3.29 -6.49
N LYS A 111 22.76 -2.66 -7.21
CA LYS A 111 22.54 -1.20 -7.18
C LYS A 111 21.38 -0.76 -6.29
N THR A 112 20.56 -1.69 -5.86
CA THR A 112 19.39 -1.45 -4.99
C THR A 112 19.19 -2.62 -4.04
N LEU A 113 18.53 -2.38 -2.91
CA LEU A 113 18.12 -3.41 -1.95
C LEU A 113 16.88 -4.19 -2.40
N ALA A 114 16.20 -3.77 -3.47
CA ALA A 114 14.94 -4.37 -3.93
C ALA A 114 15.07 -5.86 -4.25
N THR A 115 16.23 -6.33 -4.72
CA THR A 115 16.47 -7.75 -4.99
C THR A 115 16.33 -8.63 -3.76
N ALA A 116 16.77 -8.15 -2.59
CA ALA A 116 16.63 -8.86 -1.34
C ALA A 116 15.17 -8.85 -0.85
N TYR A 117 14.47 -7.76 -1.05
CA TYR A 117 13.07 -7.63 -0.64
C TYR A 117 12.15 -8.52 -1.47
N ASP A 118 12.29 -8.54 -2.78
CA ASP A 118 11.47 -9.35 -3.66
C ASP A 118 11.60 -10.86 -3.36
N ALA A 119 12.81 -11.32 -3.03
CA ALA A 119 13.06 -12.71 -2.70
C ALA A 119 12.46 -13.18 -1.36
N THR A 120 12.28 -12.27 -0.40
CA THR A 120 11.91 -12.64 0.98
C THR A 120 10.48 -12.28 1.34
N HIS A 121 9.96 -11.16 0.85
CA HIS A 121 8.67 -10.62 1.31
C HIS A 121 7.47 -11.39 0.75
N GLY A 122 7.56 -11.95 -0.45
CA GLY A 122 6.51 -12.80 -1.01
C GLY A 122 6.16 -14.04 -0.18
N PHE A 123 7.05 -14.44 0.75
CA PHE A 123 6.87 -15.61 1.64
C PHE A 123 6.63 -15.22 3.11
N SER A 124 6.61 -13.94 3.46
CA SER A 124 6.56 -13.47 4.84
C SER A 124 5.31 -12.68 5.20
N ASN A 125 4.21 -12.86 4.49
CA ASN A 125 2.96 -12.08 4.63
C ASN A 125 3.17 -10.57 4.47
N GLN A 126 4.18 -10.16 3.73
CA GLN A 126 4.42 -8.76 3.40
C GLN A 126 4.06 -8.54 1.94
N TYR A 127 3.14 -7.61 1.69
CA TYR A 127 2.50 -7.43 0.39
C TYR A 127 3.04 -6.18 -0.29
N ILE A 128 4.32 -6.26 -0.67
CA ILE A 128 5.03 -5.17 -1.35
C ILE A 128 4.70 -5.24 -2.83
N ILE A 129 4.11 -4.17 -3.35
CA ILE A 129 3.78 -4.03 -4.78
C ILE A 129 4.63 -2.93 -5.40
N GLU A 130 4.65 -2.88 -6.72
CA GLU A 130 5.35 -1.84 -7.48
C GLU A 130 4.76 -0.46 -7.18
N TYR A 131 5.61 0.56 -7.22
CA TYR A 131 5.22 1.95 -6.91
C TYR A 131 4.04 2.44 -7.75
N GLU A 132 4.06 2.13 -9.04
CA GLU A 132 3.00 2.54 -9.96
C GLU A 132 1.65 1.92 -9.57
N ASP A 133 1.62 0.65 -9.14
CA ASP A 133 0.40 -0.01 -8.67
C ASP A 133 -0.05 0.52 -7.30
N PHE A 134 0.89 0.95 -6.45
CA PHE A 134 0.58 1.59 -5.17
C PHE A 134 -0.14 2.94 -5.36
N ILE A 135 0.42 3.82 -6.22
CA ILE A 135 -0.19 5.12 -6.53
C ILE A 135 -1.54 4.96 -7.22
N ASP A 136 -1.64 4.03 -8.17
CA ASP A 136 -2.88 3.74 -8.87
C ASP A 136 -3.97 3.22 -7.91
N SER A 137 -3.60 2.35 -6.96
CA SER A 137 -4.49 1.86 -5.91
C SER A 137 -5.06 2.99 -5.06
N ALA A 138 -4.22 3.94 -4.64
CA ALA A 138 -4.65 5.12 -3.89
C ALA A 138 -5.60 5.99 -4.72
N THR A 139 -5.28 6.20 -5.99
CA THR A 139 -6.11 6.98 -6.94
C THR A 139 -7.47 6.33 -7.14
N ILE A 140 -7.53 5.02 -7.40
CA ILE A 140 -8.78 4.26 -7.56
C ILE A 140 -9.61 4.31 -6.27
N ALA A 141 -8.97 4.29 -5.10
CA ALA A 141 -9.66 4.48 -3.83
C ALA A 141 -10.21 5.90 -3.63
N GLY A 142 -9.87 6.83 -4.52
CA GLY A 142 -10.32 8.23 -4.50
C GLY A 142 -9.46 9.13 -3.63
N LEU A 143 -8.18 8.81 -3.48
CA LEU A 143 -7.16 9.65 -2.87
C LEU A 143 -6.39 10.40 -3.96
N LYS A 144 -5.95 11.61 -3.66
CA LYS A 144 -5.13 12.45 -4.54
C LYS A 144 -3.70 12.50 -4.01
N ASN A 145 -2.73 12.08 -4.81
CA ASN A 145 -1.32 12.23 -4.48
C ASN A 145 -0.88 13.68 -4.73
N ASN A 146 -0.27 14.30 -3.75
CA ASN A 146 0.30 15.65 -3.89
C ASN A 146 1.72 15.55 -4.42
N GLN A 147 1.88 15.76 -5.72
CA GLN A 147 3.18 15.66 -6.41
C GLN A 147 4.28 16.57 -5.86
N ALA A 148 3.92 17.70 -5.21
CA ALA A 148 4.90 18.57 -4.57
C ALA A 148 5.53 17.94 -3.31
N PHE A 149 4.91 16.89 -2.76
CA PHE A 149 5.37 16.14 -1.59
C PHE A 149 5.57 14.66 -1.90
N GLU A 150 5.96 14.36 -3.12
CA GLU A 150 6.32 13.02 -3.58
C GLU A 150 7.84 12.89 -3.62
N TYR A 151 8.38 11.91 -2.89
CA TYR A 151 9.81 11.61 -2.85
C TYR A 151 10.05 10.14 -3.10
N ASN A 152 10.87 9.83 -4.11
CA ASN A 152 11.16 8.48 -4.57
C ASN A 152 12.63 8.14 -4.38
N PHE A 153 12.93 6.98 -3.79
CA PHE A 153 14.27 6.52 -3.48
C PHE A 153 14.55 5.15 -4.12
N PRO A 154 15.76 4.92 -4.68
CA PRO A 154 16.86 5.88 -4.85
C PRO A 154 16.57 6.95 -5.91
N ASN A 155 15.61 6.74 -6.79
CA ASN A 155 15.17 7.70 -7.83
C ASN A 155 13.86 7.20 -8.48
N ASP A 156 13.21 8.04 -9.28
CA ASP A 156 11.89 7.77 -9.89
C ASP A 156 11.88 6.56 -10.84
N LYS A 157 13.02 6.17 -11.39
CA LYS A 157 13.11 5.01 -12.30
C LYS A 157 13.20 3.67 -11.57
N LEU A 158 13.63 3.71 -10.31
CA LEU A 158 13.87 2.54 -9.47
C LEU A 158 13.28 2.76 -8.06
N THR A 159 12.09 3.27 -7.96
CA THR A 159 11.46 3.54 -6.67
C THR A 159 11.28 2.26 -5.87
N THR A 160 12.05 2.12 -4.80
CA THR A 160 11.95 1.02 -3.82
C THR A 160 11.44 1.50 -2.48
N VAL A 161 11.49 2.80 -2.25
CA VAL A 161 10.89 3.50 -1.10
C VAL A 161 10.28 4.79 -1.62
N SER A 162 9.10 5.13 -1.16
CA SER A 162 8.49 6.43 -1.44
C SER A 162 7.97 7.10 -0.18
N ILE A 163 7.88 8.43 -0.24
CA ILE A 163 7.11 9.25 0.71
C ILE A 163 6.07 9.99 -0.11
N ASN A 164 4.82 9.82 0.23
CA ASN A 164 3.69 10.42 -0.46
C ASN A 164 2.76 11.10 0.53
N LEU A 165 2.24 12.28 0.16
CA LEU A 165 1.15 12.93 0.86
C LEU A 165 -0.14 12.77 0.05
N PHE A 166 -1.11 12.07 0.61
CA PHE A 166 -2.43 11.91 0.02
C PHE A 166 -3.48 12.82 0.68
N SER A 167 -4.41 13.29 -0.12
CA SER A 167 -5.61 14.05 0.32
C SER A 167 -6.89 13.46 -0.30
N LEU A 168 -8.03 13.96 0.12
CA LEU A 168 -9.35 13.63 -0.45
C LEU A 168 -9.64 14.40 -1.73
#